data_81bd0cefe34a7cdbf4b187ef09dcb44f
#
_entry.id   81bd0cefe34a7cdbf4b187ef09dcb44f
#
_cell.length_a   1.000
_cell.length_b   1.000
_cell.length_c   1.000
_cell.angle_alpha   90.00
_cell.angle_beta   90.00
_cell.angle_gamma   90.00
#
_symmetry.space_group_name_H-M   'P 1'
#
loop_
_entity.id
_entity.type
_entity.pdbx_description
1 polymer ?
#
loop_
_entity_poly.entity_id
_entity_poly.type
_entity_poly.pdbx_seq_one_letter_code
_entity_poly.pdbx_strand_id
1 'polypeptide(L)'
;MQIDLLLLKRMLLAIVVFMGITLPSQGQIPLTIDKAMEIAQENSPSLRRSYMNLERYKQNLIAQKASLKSRFSLNLNPLDYNKNRRFDNRLSQWYTNETLNSSGTFQIEQPILWTDGTISLINKFGWQDNNSILEGNKTSDRAFSNDLYLQLTQPIFTYNKRKMELKQIEYDYENADISYALQRLNTEKSITDQFYAVYMAQSNLEISREELINAQQSYDIIKNKVEADLAAKDELFQAELNLATARSSVDESKVSLENAKDKLKQTLGMRLDEDILVFAEVDIKPIQVDLEQAITHGLGSRLELRQREIESKELEFEMIKTKALNEFKG
;
A
#
# COMPACT_ATOMS: atom_id res chain seq x y z
N MET A 1 34.41 -3.42 61.80
CA MET A 1 34.37 -4.18 60.56
C MET A 1 34.03 -3.19 59.45
N GLN A 2 35.01 -2.39 58.98
CA GLN A 2 34.85 -1.44 57.86
C GLN A 2 35.15 -2.20 56.57
N ILE A 3 34.11 -2.48 55.83
CA ILE A 3 34.26 -3.05 54.49
C ILE A 3 34.64 -1.89 53.58
N ASP A 4 35.82 -1.96 52.96
CA ASP A 4 36.40 -0.93 52.11
C ASP A 4 35.46 -0.50 50.98
N LEU A 5 34.88 0.65 51.10
CA LEU A 5 33.99 1.29 50.13
C LEU A 5 34.66 1.41 48.72
N LEU A 6 36.02 1.40 48.71
CA LEU A 6 36.84 1.41 47.49
C LEU A 6 36.84 0.07 46.77
N LEU A 7 36.77 -1.06 47.47
CA LEU A 7 36.66 -2.40 46.89
C LEU A 7 35.28 -2.62 46.27
N LEU A 8 34.23 -2.15 46.93
CA LEU A 8 32.85 -2.21 46.41
C LEU A 8 32.67 -1.37 45.13
N LYS A 9 33.26 -0.16 45.08
CA LYS A 9 33.26 0.70 43.89
C LYS A 9 34.04 0.06 42.70
N ARG A 10 35.19 -0.59 42.99
CA ARG A 10 35.95 -1.29 41.98
C ARG A 10 35.26 -2.54 41.45
N MET A 11 34.57 -3.31 42.29
CA MET A 11 33.72 -4.41 41.85
C MET A 11 32.50 -3.96 41.07
N LEU A 12 31.84 -2.87 41.45
CA LEU A 12 30.72 -2.29 40.69
C LEU A 12 31.16 -1.76 39.32
N LEU A 13 32.34 -1.11 39.25
CA LEU A 13 32.91 -0.65 37.97
C LEU A 13 33.30 -1.81 37.04
N ALA A 14 33.84 -2.91 37.61
CA ALA A 14 34.15 -4.12 36.85
C ALA A 14 32.91 -4.84 36.29
N ILE A 15 31.81 -4.85 37.06
CA ILE A 15 30.51 -5.43 36.65
C ILE A 15 29.88 -4.57 35.54
N VAL A 16 29.94 -3.23 35.63
CA VAL A 16 29.45 -2.32 34.59
C VAL A 16 30.25 -2.42 33.28
N VAL A 17 31.56 -2.63 33.37
CA VAL A 17 32.41 -2.85 32.17
C VAL A 17 32.19 -4.24 31.55
N PHE A 18 31.90 -5.27 32.35
CA PHE A 18 31.60 -6.61 31.84
C PHE A 18 30.19 -6.75 31.25
N MET A 19 29.24 -5.89 31.64
CA MET A 19 27.85 -5.87 31.11
C MET A 19 27.73 -5.03 29.84
N GLY A 20 28.79 -4.29 29.45
CA GLY A 20 28.81 -3.39 28.27
C GLY A 20 29.34 -4.01 26.97
N ILE A 21 29.83 -5.25 26.97
CA ILE A 21 30.43 -5.87 25.78
C ILE A 21 29.66 -7.16 25.39
N THR A 22 28.35 -7.06 25.26
CA THR A 22 27.62 -7.94 24.34
C THR A 22 27.62 -7.26 22.96
N LEU A 23 28.71 -7.34 22.24
CA LEU A 23 28.68 -7.11 20.80
C LEU A 23 27.67 -8.12 20.23
N PRO A 24 26.63 -7.69 19.51
CA PRO A 24 25.81 -8.61 18.80
C PRO A 24 26.73 -9.37 17.83
N SER A 25 26.98 -10.63 18.09
CA SER A 25 27.57 -11.52 17.11
C SER A 25 26.60 -11.54 15.94
N GLN A 26 26.88 -10.82 14.89
CA GLN A 26 26.16 -10.91 13.62
C GLN A 26 26.54 -12.28 13.02
N GLY A 27 25.94 -13.33 13.55
CA GLY A 27 25.99 -14.65 12.94
C GLY A 27 25.23 -14.62 11.62
N GLN A 28 25.80 -15.27 10.59
CA GLN A 28 25.10 -15.45 9.31
C GLN A 28 23.76 -16.15 9.56
N ILE A 29 22.68 -15.58 9.02
CA ILE A 29 21.35 -16.19 9.13
C ILE A 29 21.23 -17.29 8.06
N PRO A 30 21.12 -18.57 8.46
CA PRO A 30 20.89 -19.63 7.50
C PRO A 30 19.49 -19.48 6.89
N LEU A 31 19.43 -19.37 5.57
CA LEU A 31 18.21 -19.13 4.84
C LEU A 31 17.91 -20.30 3.90
N THR A 32 16.80 -20.99 4.15
CA THR A 32 16.18 -21.94 3.22
C THR A 32 15.08 -21.26 2.42
N ILE A 33 14.64 -21.86 1.32
CA ILE A 33 13.57 -21.30 0.50
C ILE A 33 12.25 -21.14 1.29
N ASP A 34 11.91 -22.12 2.13
CA ASP A 34 10.69 -22.08 2.96
C ASP A 34 10.76 -20.94 3.99
N LYS A 35 11.93 -20.76 4.61
CA LYS A 35 12.14 -19.65 5.57
C LYS A 35 12.12 -18.29 4.89
N ALA A 36 12.66 -18.19 3.67
CA ALA A 36 12.57 -16.97 2.86
C ALA A 36 11.12 -16.62 2.52
N MET A 37 10.30 -17.62 2.17
CA MET A 37 8.86 -17.41 1.91
C MET A 37 8.12 -16.95 3.17
N GLU A 38 8.39 -17.56 4.32
CA GLU A 38 7.80 -17.15 5.61
C GLU A 38 8.12 -15.69 5.96
N ILE A 39 9.40 -15.32 5.90
CA ILE A 39 9.85 -13.94 6.16
C ILE A 39 9.17 -12.95 5.20
N ALA A 40 9.06 -13.30 3.93
CA ALA A 40 8.44 -12.42 2.95
C ALA A 40 6.94 -12.23 3.16
N GLN A 41 6.23 -13.25 3.61
CA GLN A 41 4.80 -13.12 3.93
C GLN A 41 4.55 -12.10 5.03
N GLU A 42 5.46 -11.98 5.99
CA GLU A 42 5.35 -11.05 7.11
C GLU A 42 5.90 -9.65 6.77
N ASN A 43 7.03 -9.58 6.08
CA ASN A 43 7.83 -8.37 5.98
C ASN A 43 7.91 -7.76 4.58
N SER A 44 7.54 -8.47 3.51
CA SER A 44 7.71 -7.97 2.14
C SER A 44 6.96 -6.66 1.90
N PRO A 45 7.66 -5.59 1.51
CA PRO A 45 7.03 -4.29 1.28
C PRO A 45 6.02 -4.30 0.13
N SER A 46 6.23 -5.17 -0.86
CA SER A 46 5.33 -5.32 -2.02
C SER A 46 4.01 -5.98 -1.62
N LEU A 47 4.07 -7.05 -0.83
CA LEU A 47 2.88 -7.72 -0.29
C LEU A 47 2.11 -6.81 0.64
N ARG A 48 2.80 -6.12 1.53
CA ARG A 48 2.17 -5.19 2.47
C ARG A 48 1.44 -4.05 1.75
N ARG A 49 2.05 -3.48 0.70
CA ARG A 49 1.38 -2.46 -0.14
C ARG A 49 0.14 -3.00 -0.81
N SER A 50 0.21 -4.18 -1.40
CA SER A 50 -0.93 -4.81 -2.09
C SER A 50 -2.06 -5.15 -1.11
N TYR A 51 -1.73 -5.66 0.09
CA TYR A 51 -2.69 -5.90 1.16
C TYR A 51 -3.37 -4.60 1.64
N MET A 52 -2.60 -3.52 1.86
CA MET A 52 -3.15 -2.22 2.23
C MET A 52 -4.09 -1.65 1.16
N ASN A 53 -3.77 -1.90 -0.11
CA ASN A 53 -4.62 -1.53 -1.23
C ASN A 53 -5.94 -2.30 -1.22
N LEU A 54 -5.89 -3.61 -1.02
CA LEU A 54 -7.09 -4.46 -0.85
C LEU A 54 -7.97 -3.96 0.31
N GLU A 55 -7.37 -3.68 1.48
CA GLU A 55 -8.10 -3.19 2.64
C GLU A 55 -8.76 -1.82 2.35
N ARG A 56 -8.08 -0.94 1.61
CA ARG A 56 -8.66 0.33 1.16
C ARG A 56 -9.94 0.13 0.32
N TYR A 57 -9.91 -0.77 -0.67
CA TYR A 57 -11.09 -1.06 -1.50
C TYR A 57 -12.20 -1.71 -0.70
N LYS A 58 -11.87 -2.59 0.25
CA LYS A 58 -12.82 -3.16 1.19
C LYS A 58 -13.51 -2.08 2.03
N GLN A 59 -12.76 -1.12 2.57
CA GLN A 59 -13.33 -0.01 3.34
C GLN A 59 -14.18 0.90 2.46
N ASN A 60 -13.80 1.13 1.20
CA ASN A 60 -14.63 1.86 0.25
C ASN A 60 -15.96 1.15 -0.02
N LEU A 61 -15.95 -0.18 -0.18
CA LEU A 61 -17.18 -0.96 -0.34
C LEU A 61 -18.08 -0.87 0.90
N ILE A 62 -17.50 -0.96 2.09
CA ILE A 62 -18.25 -0.80 3.36
C ILE A 62 -18.85 0.61 3.44
N ALA A 63 -18.09 1.64 3.11
CA ALA A 63 -18.55 3.03 3.10
C ALA A 63 -19.69 3.25 2.10
N GLN A 64 -19.58 2.69 0.89
CA GLN A 64 -20.64 2.78 -0.11
C GLN A 64 -21.90 2.06 0.35
N LYS A 65 -21.80 0.85 0.91
CA LYS A 65 -22.95 0.15 1.49
C LYS A 65 -23.56 0.92 2.67
N ALA A 66 -22.74 1.60 3.46
CA ALA A 66 -23.22 2.45 4.56
C ALA A 66 -23.96 3.69 4.04
N SER A 67 -23.52 4.28 2.92
CA SER A 67 -24.19 5.45 2.31
C SER A 67 -25.61 5.18 1.82
N LEU A 68 -25.95 3.91 1.61
CA LEU A 68 -27.29 3.46 1.23
C LEU A 68 -28.26 3.28 2.42
N LYS A 69 -27.76 3.43 3.65
CA LYS A 69 -28.58 3.39 4.87
C LYS A 69 -29.22 4.76 5.13
N SER A 70 -30.23 4.75 6.01
CA SER A 70 -30.88 5.99 6.45
C SER A 70 -29.86 6.92 7.10
N ARG A 71 -29.86 8.19 6.69
CA ARG A 71 -29.04 9.26 7.23
C ARG A 71 -29.91 10.23 8.03
N PHE A 72 -29.48 10.50 9.25
CA PHE A 72 -30.12 11.47 10.14
C PHE A 72 -29.23 12.71 10.19
N SER A 73 -29.81 13.87 10.00
CA SER A 73 -29.11 15.14 10.11
C SER A 73 -29.94 16.17 10.88
N LEU A 74 -29.28 16.96 11.71
CA LEU A 74 -29.86 18.09 12.42
C LEU A 74 -28.98 19.30 12.15
N ASN A 75 -29.53 20.26 11.42
CA ASN A 75 -28.87 21.54 11.14
C ASN A 75 -29.51 22.61 12.01
N LEU A 76 -28.72 23.29 12.84
CA LEU A 76 -29.19 24.35 13.72
C LEU A 76 -28.53 25.66 13.31
N ASN A 77 -29.32 26.71 13.20
CA ASN A 77 -28.91 28.08 13.07
C ASN A 77 -29.46 28.85 14.30
N PRO A 78 -28.73 28.85 15.41
CA PRO A 78 -29.26 29.30 16.71
C PRO A 78 -29.46 30.80 16.79
N LEU A 79 -28.73 31.60 16.00
CA LEU A 79 -28.80 33.03 16.03
C LEU A 79 -28.41 33.60 14.65
N ASP A 80 -29.38 34.24 14.02
CA ASP A 80 -29.18 35.02 12.80
C ASP A 80 -29.81 36.41 13.01
N TYR A 81 -28.95 37.39 13.25
CA TYR A 81 -29.36 38.78 13.45
C TYR A 81 -29.05 39.59 12.21
N ASN A 82 -30.09 40.24 11.66
CA ASN A 82 -29.97 41.11 10.52
C ASN A 82 -30.59 42.46 10.85
N LYS A 83 -29.82 43.56 10.62
CA LYS A 83 -30.30 44.92 10.74
C LYS A 83 -30.11 45.62 9.41
N ASN A 84 -31.22 46.00 8.80
CA ASN A 84 -31.25 46.69 7.51
C ASN A 84 -31.96 48.02 7.64
N ARG A 85 -31.32 49.08 7.18
CA ARG A 85 -31.91 50.42 7.10
C ARG A 85 -31.96 50.89 5.65
N ARG A 86 -33.17 51.19 5.19
CA ARG A 86 -33.40 51.67 3.83
C ARG A 86 -34.31 52.88 3.81
N PHE A 87 -34.19 53.72 2.79
CA PHE A 87 -35.08 54.83 2.57
C PHE A 87 -36.28 54.35 1.72
N ASP A 88 -37.51 54.61 2.19
CA ASP A 88 -38.74 54.33 1.44
C ASP A 88 -39.09 55.59 0.62
N ASN A 89 -38.93 55.50 -0.70
CA ASN A 89 -39.19 56.63 -1.59
C ASN A 89 -40.65 57.03 -1.66
N ARG A 90 -41.59 56.13 -1.36
CA ARG A 90 -43.04 56.46 -1.39
C ARG A 90 -43.47 57.22 -0.16
N LEU A 91 -42.88 56.91 0.96
CA LEU A 91 -43.18 57.53 2.26
C LEU A 91 -42.18 58.66 2.59
N SER A 92 -41.13 58.81 1.79
CA SER A 92 -40.04 59.79 1.99
C SER A 92 -39.39 59.66 3.37
N GLN A 93 -39.23 58.40 3.90
CA GLN A 93 -38.82 58.15 5.27
C GLN A 93 -37.82 57.03 5.36
N TRP A 94 -37.01 57.09 6.44
CA TRP A 94 -36.11 55.99 6.76
C TRP A 94 -36.85 54.90 7.53
N TYR A 95 -36.68 53.68 7.03
CA TYR A 95 -37.22 52.44 7.60
C TYR A 95 -36.08 51.56 8.05
N THR A 96 -36.11 51.16 9.32
CA THR A 96 -35.14 50.21 9.89
C THR A 96 -35.85 48.92 10.23
N ASN A 97 -35.36 47.81 9.71
CA ASN A 97 -35.85 46.48 10.03
C ASN A 97 -34.75 45.70 10.76
N GLU A 98 -35.07 45.21 11.94
CA GLU A 98 -34.22 44.35 12.73
C GLU A 98 -34.89 42.98 12.85
N THR A 99 -34.24 41.94 12.36
CA THR A 99 -34.74 40.58 12.35
C THR A 99 -33.81 39.71 13.15
N LEU A 100 -34.32 39.00 14.13
CA LEU A 100 -33.65 37.97 14.88
C LEU A 100 -34.32 36.65 14.58
N ASN A 101 -33.57 35.73 13.96
CA ASN A 101 -34.04 34.40 13.58
C ASN A 101 -33.27 33.31 14.34
N SER A 102 -33.98 32.28 14.68
CA SER A 102 -33.42 31.00 15.14
C SER A 102 -34.13 29.88 14.39
N SER A 103 -33.39 28.98 13.78
CA SER A 103 -34.00 27.90 13.01
C SER A 103 -33.26 26.56 13.14
N GLY A 104 -34.00 25.50 12.92
CA GLY A 104 -33.44 24.18 12.87
C GLY A 104 -34.14 23.32 11.81
N THR A 105 -33.39 22.42 11.22
CA THR A 105 -33.92 21.44 10.26
C THR A 105 -33.45 20.05 10.69
N PHE A 106 -34.42 19.22 11.04
CA PHE A 106 -34.19 17.80 11.25
C PHE A 106 -34.62 17.05 9.99
N GLN A 107 -33.74 16.21 9.47
CA GLN A 107 -33.98 15.44 8.24
C GLN A 107 -33.57 13.99 8.41
N ILE A 108 -34.46 13.09 8.00
CA ILE A 108 -34.17 11.67 7.80
C ILE A 108 -34.21 11.41 6.30
N GLU A 109 -33.13 10.92 5.74
CA GLU A 109 -32.98 10.67 4.32
C GLU A 109 -32.71 9.18 4.08
N GLN A 110 -33.53 8.52 3.25
CA GLN A 110 -33.39 7.13 2.87
C GLN A 110 -33.23 7.00 1.36
N PRO A 111 -32.03 6.64 0.86
CA PRO A 111 -31.85 6.26 -0.53
C PRO A 111 -32.58 4.97 -0.89
N ILE A 112 -33.13 4.91 -2.10
CA ILE A 112 -33.79 3.71 -2.65
C ILE A 112 -32.92 3.14 -3.76
N LEU A 113 -32.24 2.03 -3.48
CA LEU A 113 -31.27 1.44 -4.42
C LEU A 113 -31.91 0.97 -5.74
N TRP A 114 -33.13 0.46 -5.73
CA TRP A 114 -33.76 -0.13 -6.91
C TRP A 114 -34.37 0.88 -7.88
N THR A 115 -34.71 2.10 -7.42
CA THR A 115 -35.24 3.18 -8.28
C THR A 115 -34.32 4.35 -8.47
N ASP A 116 -33.18 4.37 -7.73
CA ASP A 116 -32.27 5.54 -7.59
C ASP A 116 -32.93 6.76 -6.93
N GLY A 117 -34.13 6.61 -6.39
CA GLY A 117 -34.87 7.65 -5.69
C GLY A 117 -34.36 7.90 -4.27
N THR A 118 -34.90 8.93 -3.63
CA THR A 118 -34.64 9.26 -2.22
C THR A 118 -35.93 9.68 -1.56
N ILE A 119 -36.26 9.07 -0.42
CA ILE A 119 -37.35 9.52 0.47
C ILE A 119 -36.70 10.31 1.60
N SER A 120 -37.23 11.50 1.87
CA SER A 120 -36.77 12.35 2.96
C SER A 120 -37.96 12.78 3.81
N LEU A 121 -37.87 12.56 5.13
CA LEU A 121 -38.76 13.17 6.12
C LEU A 121 -38.02 14.40 6.66
N ILE A 122 -38.65 15.56 6.50
CA ILE A 122 -38.05 16.85 6.84
C ILE A 122 -38.94 17.56 7.83
N ASN A 123 -38.36 17.97 8.96
CA ASN A 123 -39.00 18.86 9.92
C ASN A 123 -38.18 20.15 10.02
N LYS A 124 -38.79 21.27 9.64
CA LYS A 124 -38.23 22.62 9.79
C LYS A 124 -38.95 23.35 10.90
N PHE A 125 -38.19 23.83 11.87
CA PHE A 125 -38.75 24.68 12.93
C PHE A 125 -37.97 25.98 12.99
N GLY A 126 -38.67 27.05 13.26
CA GLY A 126 -38.10 28.38 13.27
C GLY A 126 -38.82 29.29 14.26
N TRP A 127 -38.05 30.22 14.83
CA TRP A 127 -38.51 31.31 15.61
C TRP A 127 -37.95 32.59 15.01
N GLN A 128 -38.80 33.63 14.89
CA GLN A 128 -38.48 34.91 14.31
C GLN A 128 -39.00 36.05 15.17
N ASP A 129 -38.17 37.04 15.43
CA ASP A 129 -38.55 38.34 16.02
C ASP A 129 -38.18 39.44 15.05
N ASN A 130 -39.23 40.07 14.44
CA ASN A 130 -39.07 41.17 13.52
C ASN A 130 -39.43 42.48 14.22
N ASN A 131 -38.49 43.40 14.28
CA ASN A 131 -38.70 44.76 14.79
C ASN A 131 -38.57 45.74 13.66
N SER A 132 -39.65 46.42 13.38
CA SER A 132 -39.77 47.47 12.34
C SER A 132 -39.86 48.84 12.99
N ILE A 133 -38.95 49.74 12.63
CA ILE A 133 -38.89 51.08 13.18
C ILE A 133 -39.12 52.09 12.07
N LEU A 134 -40.25 52.77 12.14
CA LEU A 134 -40.65 53.85 11.24
C LEU A 134 -40.94 55.12 12.07
N GLU A 135 -40.24 56.25 11.84
CA GLU A 135 -40.38 57.49 12.59
C GLU A 135 -40.31 57.35 14.14
N GLY A 136 -39.52 56.44 14.63
CA GLY A 136 -39.42 56.19 16.07
C GLY A 136 -40.51 55.27 16.64
N ASN A 137 -41.55 54.92 15.87
CA ASN A 137 -42.55 53.95 16.23
C ASN A 137 -42.00 52.54 15.96
N LYS A 138 -41.89 51.73 16.98
CA LYS A 138 -41.44 50.34 16.90
C LYS A 138 -42.65 49.38 16.81
N THR A 139 -42.72 48.63 15.75
CA THR A 139 -43.64 47.49 15.62
C THR A 139 -42.84 46.19 15.77
N SER A 140 -43.27 45.31 16.64
CA SER A 140 -42.62 44.00 16.88
C SER A 140 -43.60 42.91 16.50
N ASP A 141 -43.12 41.95 15.70
CA ASP A 141 -43.85 40.75 15.31
C ASP A 141 -43.00 39.52 15.62
N ARG A 142 -43.58 38.56 16.34
CA ARG A 142 -42.93 37.32 16.69
C ARG A 142 -43.72 36.16 16.14
N ALA A 143 -43.00 35.25 15.47
CA ALA A 143 -43.60 34.08 14.88
C ALA A 143 -42.81 32.82 15.21
N PHE A 144 -43.51 31.72 15.40
CA PHE A 144 -42.96 30.37 15.44
C PHE A 144 -43.53 29.58 14.28
N SER A 145 -42.70 28.90 13.54
CA SER A 145 -43.08 28.01 12.45
C SER A 145 -42.59 26.59 12.70
N ASN A 146 -43.36 25.60 12.33
CA ASN A 146 -42.99 24.20 12.35
C ASN A 146 -43.64 23.48 11.19
N ASP A 147 -42.79 23.12 10.20
CA ASP A 147 -43.24 22.46 8.97
C ASP A 147 -42.67 21.03 8.94
N LEU A 148 -43.57 20.05 8.90
CA LEU A 148 -43.24 18.63 8.74
C LEU A 148 -43.80 18.15 7.41
N TYR A 149 -42.91 17.62 6.54
CA TYR A 149 -43.32 17.06 5.27
C TYR A 149 -42.47 15.88 4.83
N LEU A 150 -43.06 15.04 3.97
CA LEU A 150 -42.42 13.94 3.30
C LEU A 150 -42.09 14.36 1.85
N GLN A 151 -40.85 14.20 1.44
CA GLN A 151 -40.39 14.50 0.09
C GLN A 151 -39.91 13.21 -0.58
N LEU A 152 -40.39 12.93 -1.79
CA LEU A 152 -39.85 11.91 -2.68
C LEU A 152 -39.16 12.58 -3.84
N THR A 153 -37.89 12.31 -4.00
CA THR A 153 -37.11 12.72 -5.17
C THR A 153 -36.80 11.49 -6.00
N GLN A 154 -37.35 11.42 -7.22
CA GLN A 154 -37.25 10.26 -8.09
C GLN A 154 -36.70 10.70 -9.46
N PRO A 155 -35.45 10.29 -9.83
CA PRO A 155 -34.96 10.45 -11.19
C PRO A 155 -35.81 9.61 -12.16
N ILE A 156 -36.20 10.21 -13.28
CA ILE A 156 -36.95 9.56 -14.36
C ILE A 156 -36.17 9.70 -15.67
N PHE A 157 -36.32 8.74 -16.57
CA PHE A 157 -35.63 8.72 -17.88
C PHE A 157 -34.10 8.72 -17.75
N THR A 158 -33.56 8.02 -16.73
CA THR A 158 -32.12 7.88 -16.51
C THR A 158 -31.81 6.47 -15.99
N TYR A 159 -30.54 6.05 -16.15
CA TYR A 159 -30.09 4.81 -15.56
C TYR A 159 -29.96 4.89 -14.05
N ASN A 160 -30.03 3.75 -13.36
CA ASN A 160 -29.87 3.68 -11.91
C ASN A 160 -28.39 3.89 -11.52
N LYS A 161 -28.02 5.12 -11.15
CA LYS A 161 -26.66 5.51 -10.81
C LYS A 161 -26.14 4.77 -9.57
N ARG A 162 -26.94 4.73 -8.48
CA ARG A 162 -26.53 4.12 -7.21
C ARG A 162 -26.25 2.64 -7.34
N LYS A 163 -27.11 1.91 -8.09
CA LYS A 163 -26.91 0.50 -8.36
C LYS A 163 -25.63 0.25 -9.16
N MET A 164 -25.38 1.12 -10.16
CA MET A 164 -24.18 1.02 -10.97
C MET A 164 -22.92 1.35 -10.17
N GLU A 165 -22.93 2.43 -9.38
CA GLU A 165 -21.82 2.82 -8.50
C GLU A 165 -21.50 1.73 -7.48
N LEU A 166 -22.52 1.15 -6.83
CA LEU A 166 -22.32 0.03 -5.92
C LEU A 166 -21.66 -1.15 -6.64
N LYS A 167 -22.14 -1.48 -7.84
CA LYS A 167 -21.61 -2.60 -8.63
C LYS A 167 -20.17 -2.35 -9.09
N GLN A 168 -19.85 -1.11 -9.46
CA GLN A 168 -18.49 -0.72 -9.81
C GLN A 168 -17.54 -0.89 -8.60
N ILE A 169 -17.92 -0.42 -7.44
CA ILE A 169 -17.10 -0.58 -6.21
C ILE A 169 -16.97 -2.05 -5.80
N GLU A 170 -17.99 -2.88 -6.06
CA GLU A 170 -17.87 -4.34 -5.87
C GLU A 170 -16.81 -4.94 -6.82
N TYR A 171 -16.78 -4.52 -8.09
CA TYR A 171 -15.77 -4.95 -9.05
C TYR A 171 -14.39 -4.42 -8.71
N ASP A 172 -14.28 -3.17 -8.25
CA ASP A 172 -13.01 -2.59 -7.78
C ASP A 172 -12.43 -3.40 -6.62
N TYR A 173 -13.28 -3.82 -5.66
CA TYR A 173 -12.85 -4.67 -4.55
C TYR A 173 -12.43 -6.06 -5.02
N GLU A 174 -13.21 -6.71 -5.89
CA GLU A 174 -12.88 -8.01 -6.47
C GLU A 174 -11.55 -7.95 -7.26
N ASN A 175 -11.35 -6.89 -8.04
CA ASN A 175 -10.12 -6.67 -8.81
C ASN A 175 -8.90 -6.44 -7.89
N ALA A 176 -9.09 -5.74 -6.77
CA ALA A 176 -8.05 -5.57 -5.77
C ALA A 176 -7.68 -6.89 -5.07
N ASP A 177 -8.65 -7.77 -4.81
CA ASP A 177 -8.43 -9.10 -4.23
C ASP A 177 -7.64 -10.01 -5.20
N ILE A 178 -8.04 -10.03 -6.46
CA ILE A 178 -7.31 -10.73 -7.52
C ILE A 178 -5.88 -10.18 -7.65
N SER A 179 -5.72 -8.86 -7.63
CA SER A 179 -4.41 -8.22 -7.71
C SER A 179 -3.51 -8.58 -6.53
N TYR A 180 -4.09 -8.72 -5.33
CA TYR A 180 -3.35 -9.19 -4.16
C TYR A 180 -2.91 -10.65 -4.30
N ALA A 181 -3.80 -11.53 -4.80
CA ALA A 181 -3.46 -12.93 -5.07
C ALA A 181 -2.34 -13.07 -6.12
N LEU A 182 -2.43 -12.32 -7.22
CA LEU A 182 -1.39 -12.27 -8.25
C LEU A 182 -0.05 -11.72 -7.71
N GLN A 183 -0.11 -10.69 -6.85
CA GLN A 183 1.09 -10.15 -6.21
C GLN A 183 1.78 -11.19 -5.30
N ARG A 184 1.01 -12.04 -4.60
CA ARG A 184 1.58 -13.14 -3.82
C ARG A 184 2.35 -14.09 -4.73
N LEU A 185 1.74 -14.58 -5.81
CA LEU A 185 2.39 -15.49 -6.77
C LEU A 185 3.65 -14.86 -7.38
N ASN A 186 3.58 -13.59 -7.78
CA ASN A 186 4.73 -12.86 -8.32
C ASN A 186 5.85 -12.70 -7.29
N THR A 187 5.50 -12.48 -6.02
CA THR A 187 6.48 -12.38 -4.95
C THR A 187 7.13 -13.73 -4.68
N GLU A 188 6.36 -14.82 -4.61
CA GLU A 188 6.89 -16.19 -4.48
C GLU A 188 7.87 -16.51 -5.61
N LYS A 189 7.49 -16.22 -6.86
CA LYS A 189 8.38 -16.40 -8.01
C LYS A 189 9.65 -15.55 -7.88
N SER A 190 9.52 -14.27 -7.53
CA SER A 190 10.66 -13.36 -7.40
C SER A 190 11.63 -13.80 -6.30
N ILE A 191 11.10 -14.30 -5.17
CA ILE A 191 11.92 -14.85 -4.08
C ILE A 191 12.66 -16.08 -4.55
N THR A 192 11.97 -17.01 -5.23
CA THR A 192 12.58 -18.22 -5.77
C THR A 192 13.72 -17.88 -6.72
N ASP A 193 13.48 -17.00 -7.69
CA ASP A 193 14.48 -16.57 -8.67
C ASP A 193 15.70 -15.93 -7.99
N GLN A 194 15.48 -15.05 -7.00
CA GLN A 194 16.56 -14.35 -6.29
C GLN A 194 17.29 -15.27 -5.31
N PHE A 195 16.61 -16.20 -4.66
CA PHE A 195 17.20 -17.18 -3.77
C PHE A 195 18.21 -18.06 -4.52
N TYR A 196 17.81 -18.59 -5.67
CA TYR A 196 18.73 -19.38 -6.50
C TYR A 196 19.83 -18.52 -7.14
N ALA A 197 19.57 -17.24 -7.42
CA ALA A 197 20.62 -16.32 -7.87
C ALA A 197 21.70 -16.10 -6.80
N VAL A 198 21.33 -16.00 -5.52
CA VAL A 198 22.29 -15.95 -4.40
C VAL A 198 23.06 -17.27 -4.30
N TYR A 199 22.36 -18.40 -4.37
CA TYR A 199 23.01 -19.72 -4.33
C TYR A 199 24.06 -19.88 -5.45
N MET A 200 23.71 -19.52 -6.68
CA MET A 200 24.62 -19.53 -7.83
C MET A 200 25.82 -18.58 -7.62
N ALA A 201 25.59 -17.39 -7.09
CA ALA A 201 26.65 -16.44 -6.81
C ALA A 201 27.61 -16.94 -5.70
N GLN A 202 27.08 -17.64 -4.67
CA GLN A 202 27.89 -18.32 -3.65
C GLN A 202 28.78 -19.41 -4.26
N SER A 203 28.20 -20.25 -5.13
CA SER A 203 28.93 -21.32 -5.82
C SER A 203 30.01 -20.75 -6.76
N ASN A 204 29.70 -19.68 -7.50
CA ASN A 204 30.66 -19.02 -8.37
C ASN A 204 31.83 -18.41 -7.60
N LEU A 205 31.56 -17.80 -6.44
CA LEU A 205 32.63 -17.29 -5.58
C LEU A 205 33.56 -18.41 -5.09
N GLU A 206 33.01 -19.59 -4.74
CA GLU A 206 33.83 -20.72 -4.32
C GLU A 206 34.70 -21.24 -5.46
N ILE A 207 34.14 -21.39 -6.67
CA ILE A 207 34.89 -21.75 -7.88
C ILE A 207 36.03 -20.75 -8.13
N SER A 208 35.72 -19.43 -8.10
CA SER A 208 36.75 -18.39 -8.33
C SER A 208 37.87 -18.44 -7.26
N ARG A 209 37.55 -18.81 -6.03
CA ARG A 209 38.57 -19.01 -4.97
C ARG A 209 39.47 -20.22 -5.25
N GLU A 210 38.89 -21.34 -5.70
CA GLU A 210 39.65 -22.51 -6.10
C GLU A 210 40.58 -22.21 -7.30
N GLU A 211 40.07 -21.47 -8.31
CA GLU A 211 40.87 -21.01 -9.45
C GLU A 211 42.02 -20.10 -9.00
N LEU A 212 41.80 -19.20 -8.03
CA LEU A 212 42.87 -18.36 -7.48
C LEU A 212 43.94 -19.22 -6.77
N ILE A 213 43.54 -20.23 -5.99
CA ILE A 213 44.48 -21.14 -5.33
C ILE A 213 45.33 -21.86 -6.39
N ASN A 214 44.71 -22.37 -7.45
CA ASN A 214 45.40 -23.07 -8.54
C ASN A 214 46.35 -22.14 -9.30
N ALA A 215 45.91 -20.88 -9.59
CA ALA A 215 46.76 -19.89 -10.24
C ALA A 215 47.95 -19.49 -9.38
N GLN A 216 47.80 -19.36 -8.06
CA GLN A 216 48.86 -19.08 -7.13
C GLN A 216 49.88 -20.23 -7.11
N GLN A 217 49.43 -21.50 -7.01
CA GLN A 217 50.33 -22.64 -7.06
C GLN A 217 51.12 -22.73 -8.38
N SER A 218 50.44 -22.50 -9.50
CA SER A 218 51.09 -22.48 -10.81
C SER A 218 52.15 -21.38 -10.91
N TYR A 219 51.84 -20.16 -10.42
CA TYR A 219 52.80 -19.07 -10.35
C TYR A 219 54.05 -19.42 -9.52
N ASP A 220 53.85 -20.01 -8.35
CA ASP A 220 54.96 -20.40 -7.44
C ASP A 220 55.84 -21.49 -8.07
N ILE A 221 55.26 -22.45 -8.77
CA ILE A 221 56.00 -23.49 -9.50
C ILE A 221 56.84 -22.86 -10.64
N ILE A 222 56.23 -22.00 -11.46
CA ILE A 222 56.93 -21.37 -12.59
C ILE A 222 58.02 -20.44 -12.09
N LYS A 223 57.78 -19.65 -11.04
CA LYS A 223 58.77 -18.82 -10.40
C LYS A 223 60.00 -19.61 -9.97
N ASN A 224 59.82 -20.71 -9.25
CA ASN A 224 60.90 -21.58 -8.82
C ASN A 224 61.68 -22.20 -10.01
N LYS A 225 60.98 -22.54 -11.11
CA LYS A 225 61.65 -23.05 -12.32
C LYS A 225 62.48 -21.96 -13.01
N VAL A 226 62.00 -20.70 -13.07
CA VAL A 226 62.74 -19.59 -13.65
C VAL A 226 63.95 -19.21 -12.80
N GLU A 227 63.82 -19.24 -11.46
CA GLU A 227 64.91 -19.03 -10.53
C GLU A 227 66.00 -20.11 -10.65
N ALA A 228 65.63 -21.34 -11.08
CA ALA A 228 66.53 -22.44 -11.35
C ALA A 228 67.05 -22.52 -12.81
N ASP A 229 66.77 -21.48 -13.65
CA ASP A 229 67.05 -21.45 -15.08
C ASP A 229 66.39 -22.60 -15.89
N LEU A 230 65.29 -23.15 -15.41
CA LEU A 230 64.55 -24.25 -16.04
C LEU A 230 63.32 -23.81 -16.83
N ALA A 231 62.97 -22.54 -16.82
CA ALA A 231 61.83 -21.95 -17.55
C ALA A 231 62.18 -20.52 -18.02
N ALA A 232 61.49 -20.05 -19.05
CA ALA A 232 61.68 -18.71 -19.60
C ALA A 232 60.98 -17.62 -18.76
N LYS A 233 61.52 -16.41 -18.73
CA LYS A 233 60.91 -15.26 -18.02
C LYS A 233 59.52 -14.91 -18.55
N ASP A 234 59.25 -15.15 -19.83
CA ASP A 234 57.96 -14.90 -20.45
C ASP A 234 56.84 -15.81 -19.84
N GLU A 235 57.19 -17.05 -19.46
CA GLU A 235 56.29 -17.95 -18.77
C GLU A 235 55.93 -17.42 -17.36
N LEU A 236 56.90 -16.77 -16.67
CA LEU A 236 56.63 -16.14 -15.38
C LEU A 236 55.68 -14.95 -15.52
N PHE A 237 55.88 -14.08 -16.52
CA PHE A 237 54.98 -12.95 -16.78
C PHE A 237 53.55 -13.44 -17.10
N GLN A 238 53.41 -14.52 -17.88
CA GLN A 238 52.12 -15.08 -18.19
C GLN A 238 51.47 -15.66 -16.92
N ALA A 239 52.22 -16.32 -16.07
CA ALA A 239 51.68 -16.87 -14.80
C ALA A 239 51.26 -15.73 -13.84
N GLU A 240 52.02 -14.64 -13.80
CA GLU A 240 51.71 -13.43 -13.02
C GLU A 240 50.43 -12.77 -13.51
N LEU A 241 50.26 -12.65 -14.84
CA LEU A 241 49.03 -12.13 -15.44
C LEU A 241 47.80 -13.02 -15.10
N ASN A 242 47.94 -14.34 -15.19
CA ASN A 242 46.92 -15.30 -14.85
C ASN A 242 46.52 -15.19 -13.36
N LEU A 243 47.49 -15.05 -12.47
CA LEU A 243 47.26 -14.85 -11.04
C LEU A 243 46.52 -13.53 -10.76
N ALA A 244 46.95 -12.43 -11.41
CA ALA A 244 46.27 -11.12 -11.28
C ALA A 244 44.80 -11.21 -11.77
N THR A 245 44.59 -11.88 -12.90
CA THR A 245 43.22 -12.11 -13.44
C THR A 245 42.35 -12.93 -12.47
N ALA A 246 42.90 -14.03 -11.89
CA ALA A 246 42.16 -14.84 -10.93
C ALA A 246 41.81 -14.06 -9.65
N ARG A 247 42.67 -13.17 -9.18
CA ARG A 247 42.39 -12.26 -8.04
C ARG A 247 41.24 -11.33 -8.38
N SER A 248 41.25 -10.71 -9.56
CA SER A 248 40.16 -9.84 -10.03
C SER A 248 38.83 -10.59 -10.10
N SER A 249 38.83 -11.82 -10.63
CA SER A 249 37.63 -12.70 -10.68
C SER A 249 37.04 -12.96 -9.30
N VAL A 250 37.85 -13.20 -8.28
CA VAL A 250 37.37 -13.38 -6.91
C VAL A 250 36.69 -12.10 -6.39
N ASP A 251 37.28 -10.93 -6.64
CA ASP A 251 36.72 -9.67 -6.17
C ASP A 251 35.42 -9.33 -6.90
N GLU A 252 35.33 -9.59 -8.20
CA GLU A 252 34.08 -9.47 -8.97
C GLU A 252 32.99 -10.42 -8.46
N SER A 253 33.34 -11.67 -8.17
CA SER A 253 32.42 -12.66 -7.63
C SER A 253 31.91 -12.30 -6.24
N LYS A 254 32.73 -11.69 -5.37
CA LYS A 254 32.31 -11.16 -4.07
C LYS A 254 31.28 -10.05 -4.23
N VAL A 255 31.57 -9.08 -5.10
CA VAL A 255 30.62 -7.95 -5.36
C VAL A 255 29.30 -8.49 -5.92
N SER A 256 29.37 -9.44 -6.84
CA SER A 256 28.18 -10.08 -7.41
C SER A 256 27.32 -10.79 -6.34
N LEU A 257 27.98 -11.51 -5.42
CA LEU A 257 27.28 -12.18 -4.30
C LEU A 257 26.60 -11.16 -3.37
N GLU A 258 27.29 -10.09 -2.96
CA GLU A 258 26.70 -9.09 -2.09
C GLU A 258 25.51 -8.38 -2.77
N ASN A 259 25.61 -8.05 -4.06
CA ASN A 259 24.51 -7.50 -4.82
C ASN A 259 23.30 -8.45 -4.90
N ALA A 260 23.54 -9.75 -5.09
CA ALA A 260 22.48 -10.75 -5.11
C ALA A 260 21.81 -10.89 -3.74
N LYS A 261 22.59 -10.92 -2.64
CA LYS A 261 22.09 -10.94 -1.26
C LYS A 261 21.23 -9.71 -0.96
N ASP A 262 21.70 -8.51 -1.32
CA ASP A 262 21.00 -7.26 -1.06
C ASP A 262 19.65 -7.21 -1.79
N LYS A 263 19.61 -7.68 -3.04
CA LYS A 263 18.37 -7.78 -3.80
C LYS A 263 17.37 -8.73 -3.15
N LEU A 264 17.83 -9.88 -2.67
CA LEU A 264 16.97 -10.82 -1.94
C LEU A 264 16.47 -10.22 -0.63
N LYS A 265 17.36 -9.62 0.18
CA LYS A 265 16.99 -8.93 1.44
C LYS A 265 15.93 -7.85 1.22
N GLN A 266 16.06 -7.02 0.17
CA GLN A 266 15.06 -6.01 -0.18
C GLN A 266 13.68 -6.63 -0.50
N THR A 267 13.65 -7.73 -1.23
CA THR A 267 12.38 -8.41 -1.58
C THR A 267 11.74 -9.06 -0.35
N LEU A 268 12.55 -9.62 0.53
CA LEU A 268 12.11 -10.20 1.80
C LEU A 268 11.67 -9.14 2.83
N GLY A 269 12.11 -7.88 2.68
CA GLY A 269 11.91 -6.83 3.66
C GLY A 269 12.84 -6.94 4.87
N MET A 270 14.00 -7.60 4.70
CA MET A 270 15.07 -7.68 5.70
C MET A 270 15.95 -6.43 5.68
N ARG A 271 16.70 -6.24 6.76
CA ARG A 271 17.69 -5.15 6.83
C ARG A 271 18.91 -5.49 5.96
N LEU A 272 19.50 -4.50 5.33
CA LEU A 272 20.68 -4.72 4.47
C LEU A 272 21.95 -5.06 5.24
N ASP A 273 22.03 -4.69 6.53
CA ASP A 273 23.16 -4.98 7.42
C ASP A 273 23.15 -6.41 7.98
N GLU A 274 22.07 -7.17 7.79
CA GLU A 274 22.02 -8.59 8.15
C GLU A 274 22.77 -9.42 7.11
N ASP A 275 23.67 -10.31 7.55
CA ASP A 275 24.34 -11.26 6.64
C ASP A 275 23.54 -12.56 6.53
N ILE A 276 23.30 -13.00 5.31
CA ILE A 276 22.53 -14.19 4.98
C ILE A 276 23.42 -15.24 4.29
N LEU A 277 23.19 -16.50 4.61
CA LEU A 277 23.79 -17.64 3.93
C LEU A 277 22.69 -18.55 3.40
N VAL A 278 22.65 -18.72 2.09
CA VAL A 278 21.60 -19.50 1.41
C VAL A 278 22.00 -20.97 1.31
N PHE A 279 21.09 -21.84 1.69
CA PHE A 279 21.22 -23.29 1.54
C PHE A 279 20.12 -23.80 0.61
N ALA A 280 20.52 -24.37 -0.54
CA ALA A 280 19.58 -24.96 -1.50
C ALA A 280 19.89 -26.46 -1.68
N GLU A 281 18.84 -27.28 -1.61
CA GLU A 281 18.87 -28.64 -2.15
C GLU A 281 18.38 -28.59 -3.60
N VAL A 282 19.26 -28.96 -4.53
CA VAL A 282 18.93 -28.98 -5.96
C VAL A 282 18.62 -30.42 -6.36
N ASP A 283 17.32 -30.79 -6.24
CA ASP A 283 16.83 -32.09 -6.74
C ASP A 283 16.02 -31.85 -8.02
N ILE A 284 16.55 -32.33 -9.15
CA ILE A 284 15.92 -32.17 -10.47
C ILE A 284 14.99 -33.33 -10.71
N LYS A 285 13.67 -33.09 -10.56
CA LYS A 285 12.64 -34.09 -10.90
C LYS A 285 12.06 -33.74 -12.28
N PRO A 286 12.26 -34.58 -13.32
CA PRO A 286 11.64 -34.39 -14.61
C PRO A 286 10.12 -34.54 -14.48
N ILE A 287 9.39 -33.49 -14.87
CA ILE A 287 7.93 -33.50 -14.90
C ILE A 287 7.47 -33.65 -16.35
N GLN A 288 6.61 -34.63 -16.61
CA GLN A 288 5.92 -34.74 -17.89
C GLN A 288 4.68 -33.85 -17.86
N VAL A 289 4.63 -32.86 -18.76
CA VAL A 289 3.50 -31.93 -18.86
C VAL A 289 2.60 -32.40 -20.01
N ASP A 290 1.35 -32.74 -19.68
CA ASP A 290 0.29 -32.93 -20.67
C ASP A 290 -0.25 -31.57 -21.12
N LEU A 291 -0.15 -31.29 -22.41
CA LEU A 291 -0.50 -29.98 -22.97
C LEU A 291 -2.00 -29.69 -22.84
N GLU A 292 -2.90 -30.65 -23.07
CA GLU A 292 -4.34 -30.42 -22.99
C GLU A 292 -4.80 -30.18 -21.58
N GLN A 293 -4.28 -30.94 -20.62
CA GLN A 293 -4.53 -30.72 -19.20
C GLN A 293 -3.98 -29.36 -18.72
N ALA A 294 -2.77 -28.99 -19.15
CA ALA A 294 -2.16 -27.70 -18.82
C ALA A 294 -2.98 -26.52 -19.34
N ILE A 295 -3.50 -26.59 -20.58
CA ILE A 295 -4.37 -25.57 -21.14
C ILE A 295 -5.69 -25.49 -20.37
N THR A 296 -6.34 -26.62 -20.12
CA THR A 296 -7.65 -26.68 -19.43
C THR A 296 -7.55 -26.12 -18.03
N HIS A 297 -6.55 -26.55 -17.25
CA HIS A 297 -6.32 -26.02 -15.90
C HIS A 297 -5.87 -24.56 -15.92
N GLY A 298 -5.01 -24.18 -16.88
CA GLY A 298 -4.56 -22.80 -17.06
C GLY A 298 -5.73 -21.85 -17.34
N LEU A 299 -6.63 -22.19 -18.25
CA LEU A 299 -7.80 -21.37 -18.55
C LEU A 299 -8.78 -21.31 -17.37
N GLY A 300 -8.94 -22.40 -16.61
CA GLY A 300 -9.86 -22.45 -15.48
C GLY A 300 -9.36 -21.73 -14.21
N SER A 301 -8.04 -21.56 -14.07
CA SER A 301 -7.44 -21.01 -12.84
C SER A 301 -6.78 -19.63 -13.00
N ARG A 302 -6.68 -19.10 -14.25
CA ARG A 302 -6.05 -17.80 -14.48
C ARG A 302 -6.89 -16.64 -13.99
N LEU A 303 -6.42 -16.02 -12.92
CA LEU A 303 -7.08 -14.87 -12.31
C LEU A 303 -7.16 -13.66 -13.24
N GLU A 304 -6.21 -13.51 -14.17
CA GLU A 304 -6.20 -12.43 -15.14
C GLU A 304 -7.39 -12.50 -16.13
N LEU A 305 -7.95 -13.68 -16.37
CA LEU A 305 -9.17 -13.80 -17.20
C LEU A 305 -10.36 -13.13 -16.49
N ARG A 306 -10.46 -13.34 -15.19
CA ARG A 306 -11.51 -12.68 -14.40
C ARG A 306 -11.32 -11.16 -14.35
N GLN A 307 -10.08 -10.67 -14.29
CA GLN A 307 -9.81 -9.22 -14.40
C GLN A 307 -10.30 -8.66 -15.74
N ARG A 308 -10.09 -9.38 -16.86
CA ARG A 308 -10.59 -8.95 -18.18
C ARG A 308 -12.11 -8.96 -18.28
N GLU A 309 -12.79 -9.91 -17.64
CA GLU A 309 -14.26 -9.89 -17.54
C GLU A 309 -14.76 -8.67 -16.77
N ILE A 310 -14.12 -8.33 -15.64
CA ILE A 310 -14.45 -7.12 -14.87
C ILE A 310 -14.23 -5.88 -15.71
N GLU A 311 -13.09 -5.74 -16.36
CA GLU A 311 -12.78 -4.62 -17.27
C GLU A 311 -13.83 -4.46 -18.37
N SER A 312 -14.29 -5.58 -18.97
CA SER A 312 -15.37 -5.56 -19.96
C SER A 312 -16.69 -5.02 -19.36
N LYS A 313 -17.00 -5.38 -18.13
CA LYS A 313 -18.20 -4.84 -17.44
C LYS A 313 -18.08 -3.36 -17.09
N GLU A 314 -16.90 -2.90 -16.73
CA GLU A 314 -16.63 -1.48 -16.47
C GLU A 314 -16.78 -0.65 -17.76
N LEU A 315 -16.32 -1.18 -18.91
CA LEU A 315 -16.54 -0.54 -20.21
C LEU A 315 -18.02 -0.48 -20.57
N GLU A 316 -18.81 -1.52 -20.30
CA GLU A 316 -20.27 -1.47 -20.46
C GLU A 316 -20.90 -0.34 -19.62
N PHE A 317 -20.44 -0.14 -18.37
CA PHE A 317 -20.91 0.95 -17.52
C PHE A 317 -20.53 2.33 -18.08
N GLU A 318 -19.31 2.48 -18.57
CA GLU A 318 -18.88 3.74 -19.23
C GLU A 318 -19.71 4.04 -20.50
N MET A 319 -20.06 3.02 -21.27
CA MET A 319 -20.97 3.19 -22.42
C MET A 319 -22.36 3.66 -21.98
N ILE A 320 -22.92 3.10 -20.90
CA ILE A 320 -24.23 3.54 -20.37
C ILE A 320 -24.16 4.99 -19.89
N LYS A 321 -23.11 5.37 -19.15
CA LYS A 321 -22.88 6.75 -18.70
C LYS A 321 -22.78 7.72 -19.88
N THR A 322 -22.02 7.35 -20.90
CA THR A 322 -21.83 8.19 -22.09
C THR A 322 -23.12 8.35 -22.89
N LYS A 323 -23.89 7.27 -23.08
CA LYS A 323 -25.20 7.33 -23.75
C LYS A 323 -26.16 8.26 -23.00
N ALA A 324 -26.20 8.15 -21.67
CA ALA A 324 -27.05 8.97 -20.82
C ALA A 324 -26.73 10.49 -20.89
N LEU A 325 -25.55 10.89 -21.37
CA LEU A 325 -25.25 12.30 -21.62
C LEU A 325 -26.04 12.89 -22.80
N ASN A 326 -26.45 12.04 -23.74
CA ASN A 326 -27.18 12.41 -24.94
C ASN A 326 -28.71 12.20 -24.79
N GLU A 327 -29.16 11.66 -23.66
CA GLU A 327 -30.58 11.45 -23.40
C GLU A 327 -31.23 12.71 -22.84
N PHE A 328 -32.56 12.81 -23.05
CA PHE A 328 -33.35 13.94 -22.52
C PHE A 328 -33.29 13.96 -20.99
N LYS A 329 -32.89 15.10 -20.43
CA LYS A 329 -32.89 15.35 -18.99
C LYS A 329 -34.09 16.21 -18.67
N GLY A 330 -35.16 15.59 -18.18
CA GLY A 330 -36.32 16.32 -17.69
C GLY A 330 -36.07 17.01 -16.37
#